data_7854713cba76dcddb1cf2a098df16cbc
#
_entry.id   7854713cba76dcddb1cf2a098df16cbc
#
_cell.length_a   1.000
_cell.length_b   1.000
_cell.length_c   1.000
_cell.angle_alpha   90.00
_cell.angle_beta   90.00
_cell.angle_gamma   90.00
#
_symmetry.space_group_name_H-M   'P 1'
#
loop_
_entity.id
_entity.type
_entity.pdbx_description
1 polymer ?
#
loop_
_entity_poly.entity_id
_entity_poly.type
_entity_poly.pdbx_seq_one_letter_code
_entity_poly.pdbx_strand_id
1 'polypeptide(L)' 'MIDKDNIVSVEKCLNSINRTFSNMYKVIYNADKECFVPLDEANTDYQAIQEWAEIEGNNIIDPGA' A
#
# COMPACT_ATOMS: atom_id res chain seq x y z
N MET A 1 -10.32 -2.00 9.51
CA MET A 1 -9.69 -3.01 8.65
C MET A 1 -9.90 -2.64 7.19
N ILE A 2 -8.84 -2.66 6.39
CA ILE A 2 -8.92 -2.30 4.97
C ILE A 2 -9.36 -3.52 4.17
N ASP A 3 -10.35 -3.32 3.29
CA ASP A 3 -10.80 -4.35 2.37
C ASP A 3 -10.22 -4.05 0.99
N LYS A 4 -9.77 -5.08 0.27
CA LYS A 4 -9.23 -4.91 -1.08
C LYS A 4 -10.20 -4.18 -2.02
N ASP A 5 -11.50 -4.34 -1.81
CA ASP A 5 -12.50 -3.68 -2.64
C ASP A 5 -12.64 -2.18 -2.35
N ASN A 6 -12.12 -1.73 -1.21
CA ASN A 6 -12.16 -0.33 -0.81
C ASN A 6 -10.86 0.41 -1.10
N ILE A 7 -9.82 -0.28 -1.53
CA ILE A 7 -8.52 0.33 -1.83
C ILE A 7 -8.63 1.13 -3.13
N VAL A 8 -8.23 2.41 -3.05
CA VAL A 8 -8.16 3.29 -4.22
C VAL A 8 -6.77 3.23 -4.85
N SER A 9 -5.72 3.34 -4.02
CA SER A 9 -4.36 3.26 -4.50
C SER A 9 -3.42 2.83 -3.39
N VAL A 10 -2.28 2.29 -3.77
CA VAL A 10 -1.22 1.88 -2.85
C VAL A 10 0.10 2.43 -3.37
N GLU A 11 0.85 3.09 -2.50
CA GLU A 11 2.13 3.71 -2.84
C GLU A 11 3.20 3.27 -1.84
N LYS A 12 4.39 2.99 -2.32
CA LYS A 12 5.53 2.70 -1.45
C LYS A 12 5.97 3.98 -0.73
N CYS A 13 6.25 3.87 0.57
CA CYS A 13 6.81 4.96 1.34
C CYS A 13 8.32 4.93 1.25
N LEU A 14 8.94 6.06 0.96
CA LEU A 14 10.38 6.17 0.90
C LEU A 14 10.92 6.98 2.07
N ASN A 15 12.09 6.59 2.56
CA ASN A 15 12.81 7.38 3.54
C ASN A 15 13.28 8.68 2.87
N SER A 16 12.97 9.82 3.48
CA SER A 16 13.27 11.13 2.90
C SER A 16 14.77 11.45 2.87
N ILE A 17 15.58 10.76 3.67
CA ILE A 17 17.02 11.02 3.76
C ILE A 17 17.78 10.35 2.62
N ASN A 18 17.52 9.06 2.39
CA ASN A 18 18.29 8.28 1.42
C ASN A 18 17.42 7.63 0.33
N ARG A 19 16.14 7.94 0.30
CA ARG A 19 15.17 7.44 -0.68
C ARG A 19 15.10 5.92 -0.78
N THR A 20 15.36 5.24 0.32
CA THR A 20 15.19 3.80 0.38
C THR A 20 13.78 3.47 0.85
N PHE A 21 13.30 2.28 0.46
CA PHE A 21 11.99 1.81 0.86
C PHE A 21 11.94 1.66 2.39
N SER A 22 10.96 2.28 3.02
CA SER A 22 10.81 2.27 4.49
C SER A 22 10.05 1.07 5.03
N ASN A 23 9.77 0.07 4.17
CA ASN A 23 9.02 -1.14 4.52
C ASN A 23 7.59 -0.87 4.97
N MET A 24 6.98 0.17 4.40
CA MET A 24 5.57 0.49 4.62
C MET A 24 4.91 0.92 3.32
N TYR A 25 3.62 0.65 3.21
CA TYR A 25 2.81 1.15 2.11
C TYR A 25 1.87 2.23 2.62
N LYS A 26 1.70 3.27 1.80
CA LYS A 26 0.67 4.27 2.01
C LYS A 26 -0.55 3.86 1.19
N VAL A 27 -1.65 3.63 1.86
CA VAL A 27 -2.87 3.14 1.23
C VAL A 27 -3.94 4.23 1.28
N ILE A 28 -4.50 4.54 0.13
CA ILE A 28 -5.69 5.40 0.03
C ILE A 28 -6.88 4.48 -0.14
N TYR A 29 -7.85 4.59 0.76
CA TYR A 29 -9.03 3.74 0.75
C TYR A 29 -10.28 4.55 1.07
N ASN A 30 -11.45 4.01 0.74
CA ASN A 30 -12.73 4.69 0.93
C ASN A 30 -12.76 6.10 0.32
N ALA A 31 -12.05 6.30 -0.78
CA ALA A 31 -11.98 7.52 -1.58
C ALA A 31 -11.11 8.64 -0.99
N ASP A 32 -11.10 8.82 0.34
CA ASP A 32 -10.40 9.96 0.95
C ASP A 32 -9.61 9.63 2.21
N LYS A 33 -9.55 8.37 2.60
CA LYS A 33 -8.84 7.96 3.80
C LYS A 33 -7.45 7.45 3.47
N GLU A 34 -6.51 7.73 4.36
CA GLU A 34 -5.11 7.36 4.20
C GLU A 34 -4.64 6.54 5.40
N CYS A 35 -3.89 5.48 5.13
CA CYS A 35 -3.34 4.63 6.17
C CYS A 35 -1.96 4.14 5.77
N PHE A 36 -1.07 3.97 6.75
CA PHE A 36 0.23 3.34 6.54
C PHE A 36 0.19 1.91 7.03
N VAL A 37 0.61 0.98 6.18
CA VAL A 37 0.54 -0.46 6.45
C VAL A 37 1.95 -1.05 6.38
N PRO A 38 2.41 -1.70 7.46
CA PRO A 38 3.74 -2.33 7.46
C PRO A 38 3.74 -3.58 6.58
N LEU A 39 4.93 -3.95 6.10
CA LEU A 39 5.11 -5.19 5.32
C LEU A 39 5.21 -6.39 6.27
N ASP A 40 4.09 -6.78 6.81
CA ASP A 40 3.98 -7.89 7.75
C ASP A 40 2.92 -8.85 7.25
N GLU A 41 3.31 -10.06 6.89
CA GLU A 41 2.40 -11.07 6.34
C GLU A 41 1.28 -11.45 7.33
N ALA A 42 1.49 -11.24 8.61
CA ALA A 42 0.46 -11.47 9.62
C ALA A 42 -0.54 -10.31 9.72
N ASN A 43 -0.25 -9.18 9.09
CA ASN A 43 -1.12 -8.02 9.10
C ASN A 43 -2.22 -8.18 8.05
N THR A 44 -3.49 -8.13 8.47
CA THR A 44 -4.61 -8.33 7.55
C THR A 44 -4.71 -7.24 6.50
N ASP A 45 -4.32 -6.01 6.83
CA ASP A 45 -4.30 -4.92 5.86
C ASP A 45 -3.26 -5.15 4.78
N TYR A 46 -2.09 -5.67 5.15
CA TYR A 46 -1.07 -6.03 4.17
C TYR A 46 -1.56 -7.15 3.24
N GLN A 47 -2.25 -8.15 3.79
CA GLN A 47 -2.82 -9.22 2.98
C GLN A 47 -3.84 -8.66 1.97
N ALA A 48 -4.65 -7.70 2.39
CA ALA A 48 -5.60 -7.04 1.49
C ALA A 48 -4.87 -6.29 0.36
N ILE A 49 -3.75 -5.65 0.66
CA ILE A 49 -2.92 -4.98 -0.34
C ILE A 49 -2.38 -5.98 -1.36
N GLN A 50 -1.90 -7.13 -0.90
CA GLN A 50 -1.39 -8.17 -1.80
C GLN A 50 -2.48 -8.69 -2.73
N GLU A 51 -3.67 -8.93 -2.22
CA GLU A 51 -4.80 -9.37 -3.03
C GLU A 51 -5.22 -8.29 -4.04
N TRP A 52 -5.22 -7.04 -3.61
CA TRP A 52 -5.54 -5.93 -4.50
C TRP A 52 -4.54 -5.82 -5.64
N ALA A 53 -3.26 -6.00 -5.35
CA ALA A 53 -2.20 -5.89 -6.36
C ALA A 53 -2.23 -7.04 -7.38
N GLU A 54 -2.86 -8.16 -7.04
CA GLU A 54 -3.03 -9.27 -7.97
C GLU A 54 -4.17 -9.04 -8.97
N ILE A 55 -5.05 -8.08 -8.70
CA ILE A 55 -6.14 -7.76 -9.61
C ILE A 55 -5.58 -7.05 -10.83
N GLU A 56 -5.97 -7.50 -12.01
CA GLU A 56 -5.51 -6.91 -13.26
C GLU A 56 -5.80 -5.40 -13.31
N GLY A 57 -4.80 -4.62 -13.68
CA GLY A 57 -4.91 -3.17 -13.75
C GLY A 57 -4.52 -2.44 -12.47
N ASN A 58 -4.37 -3.14 -11.36
CA ASN A 58 -3.94 -2.53 -10.10
C ASN A 58 -2.44 -2.69 -9.92
N ASN A 59 -1.76 -1.58 -9.66
CA ASN A 59 -0.31 -1.59 -9.46
C ASN A 59 0.06 -0.75 -8.25
N ILE A 60 1.05 -1.23 -7.49
CA ILE A 60 1.62 -0.46 -6.39
C ILE A 60 2.53 0.60 -6.97
N ILE A 61 2.31 1.85 -6.60
CA ILE A 61 3.06 2.98 -7.11
C ILE A 61 4.44 3.02 -6.45
N ASP A 62 5.48 3.19 -7.26
CA ASP A 62 6.84 3.33 -6.77
C ASP A 62 7.31 4.77 -7.07
N PRO A 63 7.26 5.66 -6.06
CA PRO A 63 7.62 7.06 -6.29
C PRO A 63 9.11 7.30 -6.49
N GLY A 64 9.94 6.29 -6.23
CA GLY A 64 11.38 6.38 -6.42
C GLY A 64 11.86 5.88 -7.77
N ALA A 65 10.95 5.43 -8.60
CA ALA A 65 11.29 4.85 -9.90
C ALA A 65 11.48 5.93 -10.97
#